data_1ef9dbb4e48f10a11746e27a840c43cf
#
_entry.id   1ef9dbb4e48f10a11746e27a840c43cf
#
_cell.length_a   1.000
_cell.length_b   1.000
_cell.length_c   1.000
_cell.angle_alpha   90.00
_cell.angle_beta   90.00
_cell.angle_gamma   90.00
#
_symmetry.space_group_name_H-M   'P 1'
#
loop_
_entity.id
_entity.type
_entity.pdbx_description
1 polymer ?
#
loop_
_entity_poly.entity_id
_entity_poly.type
_entity_poly.pdbx_seq_one_letter_code
_entity_poly.pdbx_strand_id
1 'polypeptide(L)'
;MVIGVPKEVKKEEYRVAMTPFGVEELKRDSHTILVEAGAGEGVLVTGATGVKPAKALILGAGVVGSNAVRVCVGLGMDTIVMNKGVDRLQKLDEEFMGRIKTLSLTSHNISEEIKDADIIVGAILVPGGKTPVLITRDMLKTMKKGAVIIDVSVDQGGCVETSRPTTHDNPIYEVEGIIHCCVANMPGAYPRTSTLALTNATLPHIKVIAEKGIEKAIREDHGIRSSLNTYRGCIVYRTLAESIGIAYTSLNEIQ
;
A
#
# COMPACT_ATOMS: atom_id res chain seq x y z
N MET A 1 21.41 38.85 -13.94
CA MET A 1 22.60 38.28 -13.27
C MET A 1 22.57 36.76 -13.33
N VAL A 2 23.65 36.06 -12.97
CA VAL A 2 23.68 34.62 -12.78
C VAL A 2 23.69 34.33 -11.27
N ILE A 3 22.76 33.49 -10.80
CA ILE A 3 22.60 33.10 -9.40
C ILE A 3 22.83 31.61 -9.31
N GLY A 4 23.80 31.16 -8.50
CA GLY A 4 24.07 29.76 -8.23
C GLY A 4 23.37 29.31 -6.94
N VAL A 5 22.73 28.13 -6.96
CA VAL A 5 22.14 27.46 -5.81
C VAL A 5 22.86 26.11 -5.64
N PRO A 6 23.96 26.05 -4.86
CA PRO A 6 24.71 24.83 -4.66
C PRO A 6 23.96 23.87 -3.72
N LYS A 7 24.26 22.59 -3.84
CA LYS A 7 23.93 21.57 -2.86
C LYS A 7 24.79 21.78 -1.61
N GLU A 8 24.23 21.58 -0.44
CA GLU A 8 24.99 21.65 0.80
C GLU A 8 26.01 20.51 0.89
N VAL A 9 27.19 20.83 1.42
CA VAL A 9 28.28 19.87 1.60
C VAL A 9 28.33 19.26 3.01
N LYS A 10 27.54 19.81 3.94
CA LYS A 10 27.44 19.29 5.29
C LYS A 10 26.74 17.94 5.27
N LYS A 11 27.27 16.95 5.99
CA LYS A 11 26.66 15.63 6.12
C LYS A 11 25.21 15.75 6.62
N GLU A 12 24.28 15.06 5.95
CA GLU A 12 22.84 15.06 6.26
C GLU A 12 22.13 16.42 6.10
N GLU A 13 22.75 17.36 5.37
CA GLU A 13 22.11 18.62 5.02
C GLU A 13 21.63 18.56 3.56
N TYR A 14 20.31 18.45 3.38
CA TYR A 14 19.67 18.33 2.06
C TYR A 14 18.87 19.57 1.67
N ARG A 15 18.86 20.62 2.52
CA ARG A 15 18.16 21.87 2.23
C ARG A 15 18.87 22.64 1.13
N VAL A 16 18.08 23.42 0.41
CA VAL A 16 18.60 24.36 -0.59
C VAL A 16 18.13 25.78 -0.27
N ALA A 17 18.87 26.76 -0.73
CA ALA A 17 18.56 28.17 -0.49
C ALA A 17 17.33 28.68 -1.26
N MET A 18 16.83 27.91 -2.26
CA MET A 18 15.77 28.39 -3.15
C MET A 18 14.87 27.26 -3.63
N THR A 19 13.57 27.51 -3.65
CA THR A 19 12.57 26.58 -4.18
C THR A 19 12.42 26.71 -5.70
N PRO A 20 11.84 25.70 -6.40
CA PRO A 20 11.49 25.82 -7.82
C PRO A 20 10.67 27.07 -8.14
N PHE A 21 9.71 27.43 -7.28
CA PHE A 21 8.92 28.66 -7.43
C PHE A 21 9.80 29.91 -7.36
N GLY A 22 10.71 30.00 -6.40
CA GLY A 22 11.66 31.12 -6.30
C GLY A 22 12.57 31.22 -7.53
N VAL A 23 12.97 30.07 -8.11
CA VAL A 23 13.73 30.02 -9.37
C VAL A 23 12.88 30.59 -10.52
N GLU A 24 11.60 30.23 -10.63
CA GLU A 24 10.70 30.73 -11.67
C GLU A 24 10.47 32.23 -11.55
N GLU A 25 10.26 32.77 -10.35
CA GLU A 25 10.10 34.21 -10.11
C GLU A 25 11.34 34.99 -10.57
N LEU A 26 12.53 34.56 -10.16
CA LEU A 26 13.79 35.19 -10.56
C LEU A 26 14.06 35.08 -12.07
N LYS A 27 13.62 34.00 -12.72
CA LYS A 27 13.70 33.88 -14.18
C LYS A 27 12.78 34.86 -14.90
N ARG A 28 11.60 35.16 -14.37
CA ARG A 28 10.70 36.21 -14.89
C ARG A 28 11.37 37.59 -14.85
N ASP A 29 12.18 37.84 -13.83
CA ASP A 29 12.98 39.06 -13.70
C ASP A 29 14.28 39.05 -14.53
N SER A 30 14.37 38.15 -15.53
CA SER A 30 15.51 38.03 -16.45
C SER A 30 16.84 37.61 -15.78
N HIS A 31 16.77 36.87 -14.69
CA HIS A 31 17.95 36.27 -14.06
C HIS A 31 18.19 34.84 -14.56
N THR A 32 19.44 34.42 -14.59
CA THR A 32 19.84 33.02 -14.89
C THR A 32 20.10 32.30 -13.58
N ILE A 33 19.38 31.21 -13.32
CA ILE A 33 19.53 30.43 -12.09
C ILE A 33 20.15 29.08 -12.42
N LEU A 34 21.23 28.74 -11.75
CA LEU A 34 21.90 27.43 -11.83
C LEU A 34 21.70 26.71 -10.51
N VAL A 35 21.03 25.56 -10.53
CA VAL A 35 20.79 24.72 -9.36
C VAL A 35 21.60 23.44 -9.51
N GLU A 36 22.38 23.08 -8.48
CA GLU A 36 23.14 21.83 -8.48
C GLU A 36 22.19 20.62 -8.41
N ALA A 37 22.50 19.56 -9.17
CA ALA A 37 21.67 18.35 -9.20
C ALA A 37 21.63 17.66 -7.83
N GLY A 38 20.45 17.16 -7.44
CA GLY A 38 20.21 16.50 -6.15
C GLY A 38 20.21 17.46 -4.95
N ALA A 39 20.05 18.76 -5.18
CA ALA A 39 19.84 19.74 -4.13
C ALA A 39 18.35 19.79 -3.73
N GLY A 40 18.06 19.85 -2.41
CA GLY A 40 16.70 20.00 -1.88
C GLY A 40 15.85 18.72 -1.88
N GLU A 41 16.47 17.58 -1.62
CA GLU A 41 15.78 16.30 -1.48
C GLU A 41 15.23 16.12 -0.05
N GLY A 42 14.11 15.39 0.05
CA GLY A 42 13.45 15.07 1.32
C GLY A 42 12.18 15.87 1.58
N VAL A 43 11.17 15.21 2.14
CA VAL A 43 9.86 15.78 2.44
C VAL A 43 9.53 15.55 3.91
N LEU A 44 9.17 16.61 4.65
CA LEU A 44 8.59 16.47 5.96
C LEU A 44 7.13 16.02 5.84
N VAL A 45 6.80 14.87 6.40
CA VAL A 45 5.50 14.20 6.23
C VAL A 45 4.32 15.11 6.61
N THR A 46 4.45 15.86 7.70
CA THR A 46 3.43 16.79 8.20
C THR A 46 3.40 18.13 7.46
N GLY A 47 4.35 18.37 6.55
CA GLY A 47 4.59 19.72 6.03
C GLY A 47 5.11 20.69 7.10
N ALA A 48 5.08 21.97 6.79
CA ALA A 48 5.44 23.06 7.71
C ALA A 48 4.56 24.27 7.42
N THR A 49 4.64 25.33 8.27
CA THR A 49 3.91 26.58 8.01
C THR A 49 4.25 27.14 6.62
N GLY A 50 3.24 27.27 5.76
CA GLY A 50 3.41 27.71 4.38
C GLY A 50 3.92 26.63 3.41
N VAL A 51 4.12 25.38 3.85
CA VAL A 51 4.58 24.25 3.03
C VAL A 51 3.59 23.10 3.14
N LYS A 52 3.16 22.56 1.99
CA LYS A 52 2.24 21.42 1.92
C LYS A 52 2.80 20.18 2.60
N PRO A 53 1.96 19.34 3.22
CA PRO A 53 2.36 18.02 3.70
C PRO A 53 2.67 17.06 2.55
N ALA A 54 3.31 15.96 2.86
CA ALA A 54 3.49 14.86 1.93
C ALA A 54 2.15 14.28 1.49
N LYS A 55 2.07 13.84 0.24
CA LYS A 55 0.88 13.23 -0.37
C LYS A 55 0.95 11.71 -0.30
N ALA A 56 -0.03 11.11 0.35
CA ALA A 56 -0.19 9.66 0.43
C ALA A 56 -1.31 9.17 -0.50
N LEU A 57 -1.02 8.17 -1.32
CA LEU A 57 -1.97 7.48 -2.18
C LEU A 57 -2.16 6.04 -1.69
N ILE A 58 -3.39 5.70 -1.26
CA ILE A 58 -3.72 4.38 -0.74
C ILE A 58 -4.57 3.62 -1.77
N LEU A 59 -4.08 2.49 -2.25
CA LEU A 59 -4.79 1.64 -3.21
C LEU A 59 -5.47 0.49 -2.47
N GLY A 60 -6.78 0.60 -2.27
CA GLY A 60 -7.63 -0.35 -1.55
C GLY A 60 -8.11 0.19 -0.21
N ALA A 61 -9.41 0.05 0.05
CA ALA A 61 -10.10 0.44 1.28
C ALA A 61 -10.50 -0.79 2.14
N GLY A 62 -9.66 -1.82 2.13
CA GLY A 62 -9.78 -2.98 3.01
C GLY A 62 -9.22 -2.70 4.41
N VAL A 63 -9.03 -3.73 5.23
CA VAL A 63 -8.49 -3.58 6.60
C VAL A 63 -7.12 -2.90 6.58
N VAL A 64 -6.22 -3.34 5.72
CA VAL A 64 -4.87 -2.75 5.59
C VAL A 64 -4.95 -1.30 5.11
N GLY A 65 -5.68 -1.04 4.02
CA GLY A 65 -5.81 0.31 3.48
C GLY A 65 -6.45 1.30 4.46
N SER A 66 -7.52 0.90 5.17
CA SER A 66 -8.16 1.75 6.18
C SER A 66 -7.21 2.10 7.35
N ASN A 67 -6.37 1.14 7.77
CA ASN A 67 -5.35 1.42 8.79
C ASN A 67 -4.22 2.30 8.25
N ALA A 68 -3.81 2.12 6.98
CA ALA A 68 -2.86 3.03 6.33
C ALA A 68 -3.40 4.46 6.26
N VAL A 69 -4.68 4.64 5.87
CA VAL A 69 -5.36 5.94 5.90
C VAL A 69 -5.30 6.56 7.30
N ARG A 70 -5.64 5.77 8.34
CA ARG A 70 -5.61 6.25 9.74
C ARG A 70 -4.23 6.77 10.15
N VAL A 71 -3.18 6.06 9.78
CA VAL A 71 -1.79 6.48 10.07
C VAL A 71 -1.42 7.74 9.29
N CYS A 72 -1.69 7.77 7.97
CA CYS A 72 -1.36 8.93 7.14
C CYS A 72 -2.10 10.19 7.59
N VAL A 73 -3.40 10.10 7.89
CA VAL A 73 -4.19 11.22 8.42
C VAL A 73 -3.68 11.64 9.81
N GLY A 74 -3.34 10.67 10.66
CA GLY A 74 -2.75 10.94 11.99
C GLY A 74 -1.41 11.67 11.91
N LEU A 75 -0.64 11.44 10.86
CA LEU A 75 0.60 12.14 10.55
C LEU A 75 0.38 13.48 9.81
N GLY A 76 -0.87 13.87 9.52
CA GLY A 76 -1.19 15.12 8.85
C GLY A 76 -0.88 15.13 7.34
N MET A 77 -0.79 13.98 6.69
CA MET A 77 -0.55 13.87 5.24
C MET A 77 -1.78 14.25 4.43
N ASP A 78 -1.59 14.78 3.21
CA ASP A 78 -2.65 14.87 2.20
C ASP A 78 -2.95 13.46 1.69
N THR A 79 -4.04 12.87 2.19
CA THR A 79 -4.32 11.45 2.02
C THR A 79 -5.44 11.21 1.01
N ILE A 80 -5.14 10.43 -0.02
CA ILE A 80 -6.09 9.98 -1.05
C ILE A 80 -6.25 8.47 -0.92
N VAL A 81 -7.48 7.98 -0.89
CA VAL A 81 -7.77 6.55 -0.91
C VAL A 81 -8.59 6.18 -2.14
N MET A 82 -8.17 5.12 -2.82
CA MET A 82 -8.86 4.59 -3.99
C MET A 82 -9.40 3.19 -3.73
N ASN A 83 -10.63 2.93 -4.14
CA ASN A 83 -11.24 1.60 -4.06
C ASN A 83 -12.25 1.38 -5.20
N LYS A 84 -12.48 0.10 -5.58
CA LYS A 84 -13.51 -0.22 -6.59
C LYS A 84 -14.93 -0.03 -6.04
N GLY A 85 -15.18 -0.43 -4.79
CA GLY A 85 -16.50 -0.33 -4.16
C GLY A 85 -16.67 1.01 -3.45
N VAL A 86 -17.74 1.74 -3.80
CA VAL A 86 -18.05 3.06 -3.24
C VAL A 86 -18.43 2.98 -1.76
N ASP A 87 -19.10 1.93 -1.31
CA ASP A 87 -19.55 1.77 0.08
C ASP A 87 -18.40 1.84 1.10
N ARG A 88 -17.23 1.30 0.73
CA ARG A 88 -16.04 1.38 1.60
C ARG A 88 -15.43 2.77 1.62
N LEU A 89 -15.47 3.47 0.50
CA LEU A 89 -15.01 4.85 0.40
C LEU A 89 -15.90 5.76 1.23
N GLN A 90 -17.22 5.59 1.14
CA GLN A 90 -18.18 6.35 1.93
C GLN A 90 -17.96 6.17 3.43
N LYS A 91 -17.79 4.93 3.90
CA LYS A 91 -17.49 4.66 5.32
C LYS A 91 -16.21 5.35 5.80
N LEU A 92 -15.16 5.36 4.98
CA LEU A 92 -13.92 6.05 5.32
C LEU A 92 -14.11 7.58 5.32
N ASP A 93 -14.84 8.13 4.36
CA ASP A 93 -15.13 9.56 4.31
C ASP A 93 -15.90 10.02 5.54
N GLU A 94 -16.92 9.27 5.95
CA GLU A 94 -17.68 9.49 7.19
C GLU A 94 -16.78 9.38 8.44
N GLU A 95 -15.93 8.33 8.53
CA GLU A 95 -15.00 8.12 9.66
C GLU A 95 -14.00 9.27 9.80
N PHE A 96 -13.48 9.75 8.67
CA PHE A 96 -12.45 10.79 8.67
C PHE A 96 -13.01 12.22 8.47
N MET A 97 -14.33 12.38 8.37
CA MET A 97 -15.02 13.69 8.35
C MET A 97 -14.43 14.65 7.28
N GLY A 98 -14.25 14.18 6.06
CA GLY A 98 -13.72 14.95 4.94
C GLY A 98 -12.21 15.28 4.99
N ARG A 99 -11.47 14.69 5.93
CA ARG A 99 -10.00 14.86 6.00
C ARG A 99 -9.21 14.01 5.00
N ILE A 100 -9.90 13.23 4.20
CA ILE A 100 -9.34 12.42 3.13
C ILE A 100 -10.02 12.75 1.82
N LYS A 101 -9.38 12.41 0.72
CA LYS A 101 -9.98 12.42 -0.61
C LYS A 101 -10.26 10.97 -1.02
N THR A 102 -11.44 10.72 -1.56
CA THR A 102 -11.84 9.40 -2.03
C THR A 102 -12.01 9.39 -3.54
N LEU A 103 -11.43 8.40 -4.22
CA LEU A 103 -11.53 8.26 -5.66
C LEU A 103 -11.83 6.80 -6.04
N SER A 104 -12.54 6.62 -7.15
CA SER A 104 -12.70 5.30 -7.75
C SER A 104 -11.35 4.75 -8.23
N LEU A 105 -11.08 3.47 -7.96
CA LEU A 105 -9.87 2.79 -8.39
C LEU A 105 -9.94 2.49 -9.90
N THR A 106 -9.44 3.41 -10.70
CA THR A 106 -9.34 3.31 -12.16
C THR A 106 -7.90 3.58 -12.61
N SER A 107 -7.50 3.03 -13.75
CA SER A 107 -6.16 3.30 -14.30
C SER A 107 -5.93 4.79 -14.56
N HIS A 108 -6.99 5.53 -14.96
CA HIS A 108 -6.92 6.97 -15.18
C HIS A 108 -6.61 7.71 -13.86
N ASN A 109 -7.39 7.48 -12.81
CA ASN A 109 -7.17 8.15 -11.53
C ASN A 109 -5.81 7.80 -10.94
N ILE A 110 -5.36 6.54 -11.05
CA ILE A 110 -4.03 6.13 -10.61
C ILE A 110 -2.97 6.93 -11.37
N SER A 111 -3.06 7.00 -12.70
CA SER A 111 -2.06 7.68 -13.54
C SER A 111 -1.96 9.19 -13.27
N GLU A 112 -3.04 9.82 -12.83
CA GLU A 112 -3.01 11.23 -12.46
C GLU A 112 -2.44 11.45 -11.06
N GLU A 113 -2.92 10.71 -10.07
CA GLU A 113 -2.56 10.95 -8.67
C GLU A 113 -1.15 10.47 -8.30
N ILE A 114 -0.60 9.50 -9.06
CA ILE A 114 0.73 8.94 -8.82
C ILE A 114 1.86 9.96 -9.09
N LYS A 115 1.63 10.91 -10.00
CA LYS A 115 2.64 11.90 -10.41
C LYS A 115 3.15 12.75 -9.25
N ASP A 116 2.24 13.07 -8.33
CA ASP A 116 2.51 13.93 -7.17
C ASP A 116 2.60 13.19 -5.85
N ALA A 117 2.42 11.88 -5.85
CA ALA A 117 2.49 11.07 -4.64
C ALA A 117 3.93 11.01 -4.09
N ASP A 118 4.08 11.18 -2.80
CA ASP A 118 5.32 10.99 -2.06
C ASP A 118 5.39 9.57 -1.46
N ILE A 119 4.21 9.03 -1.08
CA ILE A 119 4.05 7.66 -0.59
C ILE A 119 2.86 6.99 -1.29
N ILE A 120 3.04 5.74 -1.71
CA ILE A 120 1.97 4.88 -2.21
C ILE A 120 1.88 3.63 -1.36
N VAL A 121 0.68 3.27 -0.92
CA VAL A 121 0.43 2.02 -0.20
C VAL A 121 -0.47 1.11 -1.04
N GLY A 122 0.09 0.01 -1.53
CA GLY A 122 -0.64 -1.06 -2.20
C GLY A 122 -1.29 -1.99 -1.18
N ALA A 123 -2.62 -1.93 -1.05
CA ALA A 123 -3.39 -2.67 -0.05
C ALA A 123 -4.57 -3.43 -0.68
N ILE A 124 -4.33 -4.02 -1.86
CA ILE A 124 -5.32 -4.83 -2.58
C ILE A 124 -5.21 -6.27 -2.13
N LEU A 125 -6.32 -6.86 -1.76
CA LEU A 125 -6.44 -8.28 -1.44
C LEU A 125 -7.48 -8.93 -2.36
N VAL A 126 -7.07 -10.00 -3.04
CA VAL A 126 -7.98 -10.90 -3.77
C VAL A 126 -7.99 -12.22 -3.01
N PRO A 127 -9.06 -12.56 -2.28
CA PRO A 127 -9.10 -13.79 -1.49
C PRO A 127 -8.82 -15.04 -2.36
N GLY A 128 -7.74 -15.77 -2.03
CA GLY A 128 -7.30 -16.98 -2.75
C GLY A 128 -6.76 -16.76 -4.14
N GLY A 129 -6.66 -15.51 -4.63
CA GLY A 129 -6.21 -15.19 -5.97
C GLY A 129 -4.96 -14.31 -6.00
N LYS A 130 -4.47 -14.06 -7.22
CA LYS A 130 -3.35 -13.16 -7.48
C LYS A 130 -3.83 -11.71 -7.54
N THR A 131 -3.06 -10.80 -6.95
CA THR A 131 -3.32 -9.36 -7.03
C THR A 131 -3.12 -8.85 -8.47
N PRO A 132 -4.05 -8.05 -9.02
CA PRO A 132 -3.86 -7.44 -10.33
C PRO A 132 -2.77 -6.36 -10.26
N VAL A 133 -1.98 -6.24 -11.32
CA VAL A 133 -1.05 -5.12 -11.49
C VAL A 133 -1.86 -3.84 -11.76
N LEU A 134 -1.68 -2.85 -10.90
CA LEU A 134 -2.34 -1.54 -10.98
C LEU A 134 -1.37 -0.43 -11.42
N ILE A 135 -0.10 -0.55 -11.04
CA ILE A 135 0.96 0.40 -11.37
C ILE A 135 1.98 -0.30 -12.26
N THR A 136 2.13 0.21 -13.47
CA THR A 136 3.10 -0.31 -14.43
C THR A 136 4.49 0.35 -14.26
N ARG A 137 5.53 -0.25 -14.83
CA ARG A 137 6.87 0.34 -14.86
C ARG A 137 6.90 1.71 -15.54
N ASP A 138 6.09 1.93 -16.57
CA ASP A 138 6.02 3.22 -17.25
C ASP A 138 5.38 4.30 -16.37
N MET A 139 4.42 3.94 -15.55
CA MET A 139 3.85 4.86 -14.55
C MET A 139 4.91 5.31 -13.54
N LEU A 140 5.84 4.42 -13.11
CA LEU A 140 6.92 4.80 -12.18
C LEU A 140 7.81 5.93 -12.71
N LYS A 141 8.02 5.98 -14.03
CA LYS A 141 8.82 7.04 -14.67
C LYS A 141 8.20 8.43 -14.53
N THR A 142 6.88 8.50 -14.28
CA THR A 142 6.14 9.75 -14.09
C THR A 142 6.11 10.23 -12.64
N MET A 143 6.53 9.38 -11.69
CA MET A 143 6.57 9.71 -10.27
C MET A 143 7.74 10.60 -9.90
N LYS A 144 7.62 11.26 -8.76
CA LYS A 144 8.74 11.97 -8.12
C LYS A 144 9.85 10.99 -7.76
N LYS A 145 11.09 11.33 -8.10
CA LYS A 145 12.25 10.55 -7.63
C LYS A 145 12.31 10.58 -6.10
N GLY A 146 12.70 9.45 -5.50
CA GLY A 146 12.71 9.29 -4.06
C GLY A 146 11.33 9.00 -3.43
N ALA A 147 10.24 8.99 -4.21
CA ALA A 147 8.94 8.54 -3.72
C ALA A 147 9.00 7.08 -3.27
N VAL A 148 8.15 6.73 -2.30
CA VAL A 148 8.17 5.42 -1.66
C VAL A 148 6.91 4.63 -2.02
N ILE A 149 7.07 3.39 -2.43
CA ILE A 149 5.99 2.42 -2.62
C ILE A 149 6.09 1.36 -1.53
N ILE A 150 5.01 1.18 -0.77
CA ILE A 150 4.83 0.11 0.21
C ILE A 150 3.79 -0.85 -0.36
N ASP A 151 4.23 -1.97 -0.95
CA ASP A 151 3.32 -2.96 -1.52
C ASP A 151 3.05 -4.09 -0.52
N VAL A 152 1.96 -3.94 0.24
CA VAL A 152 1.51 -4.97 1.21
C VAL A 152 0.89 -6.17 0.50
N SER A 153 0.53 -6.03 -0.78
CA SER A 153 -0.06 -7.09 -1.60
C SER A 153 1.00 -8.06 -2.15
N VAL A 154 2.28 -7.86 -1.84
CA VAL A 154 3.41 -8.60 -2.42
C VAL A 154 3.30 -10.11 -2.26
N ASP A 155 2.73 -10.60 -1.14
CA ASP A 155 2.51 -12.03 -0.88
C ASP A 155 1.55 -12.68 -1.90
N GLN A 156 0.73 -11.87 -2.58
CA GLN A 156 -0.18 -12.30 -3.65
C GLN A 156 0.29 -11.84 -5.04
N GLY A 157 1.58 -11.57 -5.20
CA GLY A 157 2.21 -11.16 -6.45
C GLY A 157 2.40 -9.66 -6.61
N GLY A 158 1.88 -8.84 -5.67
CA GLY A 158 2.01 -7.39 -5.70
C GLY A 158 1.04 -6.68 -6.64
N CYS A 159 0.74 -5.42 -6.34
CA CYS A 159 -0.08 -4.56 -7.20
C CYS A 159 0.76 -3.61 -8.08
N VAL A 160 2.06 -3.66 -7.99
CA VAL A 160 3.01 -2.91 -8.81
C VAL A 160 3.81 -3.88 -9.67
N GLU A 161 3.96 -3.62 -10.96
CA GLU A 161 4.65 -4.49 -11.93
C GLU A 161 6.09 -4.84 -11.50
N THR A 162 6.75 -3.93 -10.81
CA THR A 162 8.12 -4.07 -10.34
C THR A 162 8.23 -4.62 -8.92
N SER A 163 7.10 -4.94 -8.27
CA SER A 163 7.11 -5.51 -6.93
C SER A 163 7.74 -6.89 -6.90
N ARG A 164 8.63 -7.07 -5.93
CA ARG A 164 9.22 -8.37 -5.58
C ARG A 164 9.36 -8.47 -4.07
N PRO A 165 9.15 -9.66 -3.49
CA PRO A 165 9.29 -9.85 -2.04
C PRO A 165 10.67 -9.43 -1.53
N THR A 166 10.68 -8.75 -0.40
CA THR A 166 11.86 -8.39 0.38
C THR A 166 11.77 -8.96 1.79
N THR A 167 12.84 -8.86 2.54
CA THR A 167 12.92 -9.34 3.93
C THR A 167 13.12 -8.17 4.89
N HIS A 168 12.95 -8.41 6.19
CA HIS A 168 13.22 -7.40 7.21
C HIS A 168 14.69 -6.96 7.27
N ASP A 169 15.63 -7.85 6.87
CA ASP A 169 17.07 -7.53 6.81
C ASP A 169 17.43 -6.66 5.61
N ASN A 170 16.72 -6.82 4.49
CA ASN A 170 16.88 -6.04 3.26
C ASN A 170 15.50 -5.56 2.80
N PRO A 171 14.90 -4.55 3.48
CA PRO A 171 13.49 -4.22 3.32
C PRO A 171 13.17 -3.44 2.04
N ILE A 172 14.15 -2.79 1.45
CA ILE A 172 13.94 -1.85 0.34
C ILE A 172 14.84 -2.17 -0.86
N TYR A 173 14.39 -1.73 -2.02
CA TYR A 173 15.19 -1.63 -3.26
C TYR A 173 14.66 -0.47 -4.10
N GLU A 174 15.45 -0.05 -5.07
CA GLU A 174 15.11 1.05 -5.96
C GLU A 174 14.88 0.57 -7.39
N VAL A 175 13.82 1.08 -8.04
CA VAL A 175 13.54 0.90 -9.47
C VAL A 175 13.05 2.21 -10.04
N GLU A 176 13.60 2.66 -11.17
CA GLU A 176 13.26 3.92 -11.82
C GLU A 176 13.37 5.15 -10.89
N GLY A 177 14.24 5.14 -9.89
CA GLY A 177 14.37 6.19 -8.89
C GLY A 177 13.28 6.18 -7.83
N ILE A 178 12.50 5.11 -7.72
CA ILE A 178 11.41 4.93 -6.75
C ILE A 178 11.80 3.85 -5.76
N ILE A 179 11.66 4.14 -4.47
CA ILE A 179 11.98 3.23 -3.38
C ILE A 179 10.81 2.26 -3.18
N HIS A 180 11.10 0.97 -3.25
CA HIS A 180 10.11 -0.08 -3.01
C HIS A 180 10.37 -0.74 -1.65
N CYS A 181 9.32 -0.81 -0.82
CA CYS A 181 9.29 -1.56 0.43
C CYS A 181 8.21 -2.65 0.28
N CYS A 182 8.66 -3.88 0.02
CA CYS A 182 7.78 -5.02 -0.29
C CYS A 182 8.09 -6.19 0.66
N VAL A 183 8.19 -5.90 1.97
CA VAL A 183 8.52 -6.91 2.97
C VAL A 183 7.39 -7.92 3.07
N ALA A 184 7.68 -9.17 2.74
CA ALA A 184 6.78 -10.28 2.97
C ALA A 184 6.59 -10.49 4.47
N ASN A 185 5.37 -10.86 4.87
CA ASN A 185 5.04 -11.09 6.29
C ASN A 185 5.38 -9.91 7.21
N MET A 186 4.99 -8.70 6.86
CA MET A 186 5.16 -7.51 7.71
C MET A 186 4.70 -7.71 9.17
N PRO A 187 3.59 -8.44 9.46
CA PRO A 187 3.17 -8.72 10.84
C PRO A 187 4.19 -9.47 11.68
N GLY A 188 5.11 -10.21 11.05
CA GLY A 188 6.19 -10.91 11.72
C GLY A 188 7.17 -10.00 12.49
N ALA A 189 7.28 -8.73 12.10
CA ALA A 189 8.07 -7.73 12.84
C ALA A 189 7.45 -7.34 14.22
N TYR A 190 6.17 -7.64 14.41
CA TYR A 190 5.42 -7.28 15.62
C TYR A 190 4.77 -8.53 16.25
N PRO A 191 5.56 -9.57 16.62
CA PRO A 191 5.04 -10.91 16.89
C PRO A 191 4.06 -10.95 18.07
N ARG A 192 4.29 -10.15 19.12
CA ARG A 192 3.39 -10.08 20.27
C ARG A 192 1.98 -9.60 19.88
N THR A 193 1.88 -8.49 19.17
CA THR A 193 0.60 -7.92 18.75
C THR A 193 -0.09 -8.83 17.74
N SER A 194 0.66 -9.32 16.77
CA SER A 194 0.14 -10.17 15.70
C SER A 194 -0.37 -11.51 16.24
N THR A 195 0.34 -12.13 17.19
CA THR A 195 -0.09 -13.36 17.87
C THR A 195 -1.39 -13.15 18.64
N LEU A 196 -1.48 -12.09 19.44
CA LEU A 196 -2.70 -11.80 20.20
C LEU A 196 -3.90 -11.54 19.27
N ALA A 197 -3.71 -10.75 18.21
CA ALA A 197 -4.76 -10.47 17.24
C ALA A 197 -5.23 -11.76 16.53
N LEU A 198 -4.28 -12.58 16.06
CA LEU A 198 -4.56 -13.83 15.37
C LEU A 198 -5.29 -14.82 16.29
N THR A 199 -4.77 -15.04 17.50
CA THR A 199 -5.36 -16.00 18.44
C THR A 199 -6.74 -15.56 18.92
N ASN A 200 -6.98 -14.27 19.15
CA ASN A 200 -8.31 -13.76 19.48
C ASN A 200 -9.32 -14.04 18.36
N ALA A 201 -8.91 -13.96 17.09
CA ALA A 201 -9.77 -14.24 15.97
C ALA A 201 -10.00 -15.74 15.73
N THR A 202 -8.97 -16.58 15.94
CA THR A 202 -9.03 -18.02 15.59
C THR A 202 -9.53 -18.90 16.71
N LEU A 203 -9.29 -18.55 17.98
CA LEU A 203 -9.64 -19.37 19.14
C LEU A 203 -11.14 -19.75 19.22
N PRO A 204 -12.11 -18.86 18.92
CA PRO A 204 -13.52 -19.25 18.91
C PRO A 204 -13.82 -20.41 17.95
N HIS A 205 -13.24 -20.36 16.75
CA HIS A 205 -13.42 -21.42 15.75
C HIS A 205 -12.71 -22.73 16.14
N ILE A 206 -11.49 -22.61 16.71
CA ILE A 206 -10.77 -23.78 17.24
C ILE A 206 -11.59 -24.48 18.32
N LYS A 207 -12.23 -23.74 19.23
CA LYS A 207 -13.11 -24.30 20.27
C LYS A 207 -14.28 -25.06 19.66
N VAL A 208 -14.96 -24.48 18.67
CA VAL A 208 -16.09 -25.16 17.98
C VAL A 208 -15.63 -26.47 17.35
N ILE A 209 -14.47 -26.47 16.69
CA ILE A 209 -13.90 -27.69 16.07
C ILE A 209 -13.53 -28.73 17.15
N ALA A 210 -12.91 -28.29 18.25
CA ALA A 210 -12.51 -29.18 19.33
C ALA A 210 -13.70 -29.85 20.05
N GLU A 211 -14.79 -29.10 20.25
CA GLU A 211 -15.96 -29.57 20.93
C GLU A 211 -16.84 -30.45 20.04
N LYS A 212 -17.01 -30.13 18.77
CA LYS A 212 -17.97 -30.78 17.87
C LYS A 212 -17.32 -31.79 16.91
N GLY A 213 -16.00 -31.74 16.75
CA GLY A 213 -15.29 -32.42 15.68
C GLY A 213 -15.45 -31.69 14.34
N ILE A 214 -14.50 -31.90 13.43
CA ILE A 214 -14.41 -31.14 12.16
C ILE A 214 -15.64 -31.32 11.27
N GLU A 215 -16.18 -32.55 11.16
CA GLU A 215 -17.31 -32.83 10.27
C GLU A 215 -18.60 -32.11 10.72
N LYS A 216 -18.86 -32.10 12.02
CA LYS A 216 -20.03 -31.39 12.56
C LYS A 216 -19.84 -29.86 12.51
N ALA A 217 -18.66 -29.39 12.81
CA ALA A 217 -18.31 -27.97 12.71
C ALA A 217 -18.49 -27.44 11.28
N ILE A 218 -18.06 -28.17 10.25
CA ILE A 218 -18.27 -27.79 8.83
C ILE A 218 -19.75 -27.72 8.47
N ARG A 219 -20.59 -28.58 9.04
CA ARG A 219 -22.04 -28.59 8.74
C ARG A 219 -22.77 -27.44 9.43
N GLU A 220 -22.39 -27.10 10.65
CA GLU A 220 -23.13 -26.17 11.50
C GLU A 220 -22.62 -24.73 11.47
N ASP A 221 -21.34 -24.52 11.07
CA ASP A 221 -20.70 -23.21 11.05
C ASP A 221 -20.31 -22.82 9.63
N HIS A 222 -20.99 -21.81 9.08
CA HIS A 222 -20.71 -21.32 7.74
C HIS A 222 -19.29 -20.72 7.60
N GLY A 223 -18.77 -20.08 8.66
CA GLY A 223 -17.43 -19.49 8.67
C GLY A 223 -16.37 -20.57 8.56
N ILE A 224 -16.47 -21.65 9.36
CA ILE A 224 -15.56 -22.81 9.29
C ILE A 224 -15.67 -23.48 7.91
N ARG A 225 -16.91 -23.69 7.43
CA ARG A 225 -17.14 -24.28 6.10
C ARG A 225 -16.47 -23.46 4.98
N SER A 226 -16.66 -22.16 4.99
CA SER A 226 -16.15 -21.26 3.94
C SER A 226 -14.64 -21.04 4.01
N SER A 227 -14.01 -21.35 5.15
CA SER A 227 -12.56 -21.21 5.36
C SER A 227 -11.74 -22.43 4.89
N LEU A 228 -12.43 -23.53 4.53
CA LEU A 228 -11.76 -24.75 4.10
C LEU A 228 -11.06 -24.56 2.74
N ASN A 229 -9.78 -24.78 2.71
CA ASN A 229 -8.98 -24.84 1.47
C ASN A 229 -8.87 -26.27 0.97
N THR A 230 -8.59 -27.20 1.88
CA THR A 230 -8.43 -28.64 1.57
C THR A 230 -9.24 -29.47 2.56
N TYR A 231 -9.79 -30.58 2.08
CA TYR A 231 -10.48 -31.57 2.90
C TYR A 231 -10.34 -32.95 2.31
N ARG A 232 -9.96 -33.96 3.14
CA ARG A 232 -9.75 -35.36 2.74
C ARG A 232 -8.91 -35.53 1.46
N GLY A 233 -7.86 -34.71 1.33
CA GLY A 233 -6.93 -34.78 0.18
C GLY A 233 -7.38 -34.04 -1.08
N CYS A 234 -8.57 -33.41 -1.08
CA CYS A 234 -9.09 -32.65 -2.20
C CYS A 234 -9.02 -31.15 -1.92
N ILE A 235 -8.88 -30.32 -2.99
CA ILE A 235 -9.01 -28.87 -2.89
C ILE A 235 -10.49 -28.51 -3.01
N VAL A 236 -11.04 -27.90 -1.95
CA VAL A 236 -12.47 -27.59 -1.81
C VAL A 236 -12.75 -26.08 -1.88
N TYR A 237 -11.74 -25.27 -2.14
CA TYR A 237 -11.85 -23.84 -2.38
C TYR A 237 -11.54 -23.52 -3.84
N ARG A 238 -12.56 -23.13 -4.60
CA ARG A 238 -12.50 -22.98 -6.07
C ARG A 238 -11.41 -21.99 -6.51
N THR A 239 -11.37 -20.81 -5.88
CA THR A 239 -10.39 -19.76 -6.25
C THR A 239 -8.95 -20.24 -6.04
N LEU A 240 -8.69 -21.02 -5.00
CA LEU A 240 -7.38 -21.62 -4.78
C LEU A 240 -7.05 -22.63 -5.88
N ALA A 241 -7.99 -23.54 -6.18
CA ALA A 241 -7.83 -24.55 -7.22
C ALA A 241 -7.46 -23.92 -8.59
N GLU A 242 -8.18 -22.88 -8.97
CA GLU A 242 -7.94 -22.13 -10.22
C GLU A 242 -6.57 -21.42 -10.18
N SER A 243 -6.17 -20.83 -9.05
CA SER A 243 -4.91 -20.08 -8.94
C SER A 243 -3.65 -20.94 -9.04
N ILE A 244 -3.75 -22.22 -8.64
CA ILE A 244 -2.62 -23.17 -8.66
C ILE A 244 -2.76 -24.25 -9.73
N GLY A 245 -3.83 -24.21 -10.55
CA GLY A 245 -4.04 -25.14 -11.66
C GLY A 245 -4.34 -26.57 -11.25
N ILE A 246 -4.96 -26.79 -10.08
CA ILE A 246 -5.34 -28.10 -9.58
C ILE A 246 -6.86 -28.26 -9.61
N ALA A 247 -7.35 -29.50 -9.77
CA ALA A 247 -8.77 -29.78 -9.85
C ALA A 247 -9.51 -29.36 -8.56
N TYR A 248 -10.61 -28.65 -8.73
CA TYR A 248 -11.55 -28.34 -7.65
C TYR A 248 -12.51 -29.51 -7.42
N THR A 249 -12.78 -29.84 -6.18
CA THR A 249 -13.81 -30.80 -5.79
C THR A 249 -14.82 -30.12 -4.87
N SER A 250 -16.10 -30.27 -5.16
CA SER A 250 -17.12 -29.68 -4.29
C SER A 250 -17.13 -30.38 -2.92
N LEU A 251 -17.21 -29.61 -1.85
CA LEU A 251 -17.29 -30.17 -0.50
C LEU A 251 -18.49 -31.11 -0.33
N ASN A 252 -19.59 -30.87 -1.07
CA ASN A 252 -20.77 -31.72 -1.02
C ASN A 252 -20.58 -33.11 -1.66
N GLU A 253 -19.53 -33.28 -2.47
CA GLU A 253 -19.18 -34.58 -3.11
C GLU A 253 -18.31 -35.45 -2.22
N ILE A 254 -17.76 -34.88 -1.15
CA ILE A 254 -16.80 -35.57 -0.26
C ILE A 254 -17.41 -35.88 1.11
N GLN A 255 -18.55 -35.30 1.45
CA GLN A 255 -19.27 -35.48 2.72
C GLN A 255 -20.09 -36.76 2.76
#